data_e60ab36658fb95d576108f2d8ee1f2a9
#
_entry.id   e60ab36658fb95d576108f2d8ee1f2a9
#
_cell.length_a   1.000
_cell.length_b   1.000
_cell.length_c   1.000
_cell.angle_alpha   90.00
_cell.angle_beta   90.00
_cell.angle_gamma   90.00
#
_symmetry.space_group_name_H-M   'P 1'
#
loop_
_entity.id
_entity.type
_entity.pdbx_description
1 polymer ?
#
loop_
_entity_poly.entity_id
_entity_poly.type
_entity_poly.pdbx_seq_one_letter_code
_entity_poly.pdbx_strand_id
1 'polypeptide(L)'
;MLDRRALLLLPPAMLLGAPALHAQSDDPRLAERSLGRADAPVTAIEYFSLTCSHCGAFHRDIWPRVKRELVEAGRVRMVFRDFPLDQVSLRAHAVARSFPAERYEPFVSALFAAQDRWAYARGVDHKAEIGKIAAMAGMGADAFNAAWADDALARAILEARQKGEAEHQVSATPTFIVGTQKLPGAIPFDRFEAAVREATPR
;
A
#
# COMPACT_ATOMS: atom_id res chain seq x y z
N MET A 1 -76.21 28.52 -6.13
CA MET A 1 -75.10 28.54 -7.09
C MET A 1 -73.83 28.79 -6.29
N LEU A 2 -73.12 27.80 -5.92
CA LEU A 2 -71.85 27.85 -5.19
C LEU A 2 -70.91 26.90 -5.78
N ASP A 3 -69.93 27.49 -6.46
CA ASP A 3 -68.88 26.78 -7.17
C ASP A 3 -67.73 26.39 -6.21
N ARG A 4 -67.55 25.12 -5.95
CA ARG A 4 -66.47 24.60 -5.10
C ARG A 4 -65.29 24.24 -5.97
N ARG A 5 -64.32 25.14 -6.10
CA ARG A 5 -62.99 24.83 -6.66
C ARG A 5 -62.24 23.98 -5.66
N ALA A 6 -62.13 22.70 -5.97
CA ALA A 6 -61.27 21.78 -5.25
C ALA A 6 -59.77 22.03 -5.66
N LEU A 7 -59.01 22.57 -4.73
CA LEU A 7 -57.55 22.72 -4.87
C LEU A 7 -56.92 21.35 -4.63
N LEU A 8 -56.42 20.71 -5.67
CA LEU A 8 -55.60 19.50 -5.59
C LEU A 8 -54.19 19.87 -5.12
N LEU A 9 -53.87 19.61 -3.87
CA LEU A 9 -52.52 19.68 -3.31
C LEU A 9 -51.75 18.42 -3.73
N LEU A 10 -50.80 18.57 -4.65
CA LEU A 10 -49.81 17.54 -4.98
C LEU A 10 -48.77 17.46 -3.84
N PRO A 11 -48.45 16.25 -3.35
CA PRO A 11 -47.37 16.09 -2.35
C PRO A 11 -46.00 16.33 -3.01
N PRO A 12 -45.02 16.89 -2.26
CA PRO A 12 -43.67 17.06 -2.75
C PRO A 12 -43.02 15.69 -2.96
N ALA A 13 -42.51 15.46 -4.17
CA ALA A 13 -41.72 14.29 -4.49
C ALA A 13 -40.39 14.34 -3.70
N MET A 14 -40.25 13.47 -2.72
CA MET A 14 -38.94 13.21 -2.05
C MET A 14 -37.99 12.56 -3.07
N LEU A 15 -37.02 13.33 -3.53
CA LEU A 15 -35.86 12.83 -4.23
C LEU A 15 -35.03 12.02 -3.23
N LEU A 16 -35.23 10.72 -3.19
CA LEU A 16 -34.33 9.78 -2.56
C LEU A 16 -33.00 9.80 -3.31
N GLY A 17 -32.03 10.53 -2.78
CA GLY A 17 -30.65 10.49 -3.26
C GLY A 17 -30.15 9.05 -3.15
N ALA A 18 -29.91 8.38 -4.30
CA ALA A 18 -29.27 7.09 -4.33
C ALA A 18 -27.86 7.23 -3.71
N PRO A 19 -27.45 6.34 -2.77
CA PRO A 19 -26.07 6.33 -2.29
C PRO A 19 -25.15 6.11 -3.49
N ALA A 20 -24.18 7.00 -3.68
CA ALA A 20 -23.12 6.81 -4.66
C ALA A 20 -22.35 5.55 -4.22
N LEU A 21 -22.60 4.42 -4.89
CA LEU A 21 -21.73 3.26 -4.80
C LEU A 21 -20.36 3.74 -5.28
N HIS A 22 -19.43 3.88 -4.35
CA HIS A 22 -18.02 4.01 -4.68
C HIS A 22 -17.62 2.69 -5.37
N ALA A 23 -17.57 2.70 -6.68
CA ALA A 23 -17.05 1.58 -7.46
C ALA A 23 -15.61 1.37 -6.98
N GLN A 24 -15.37 0.29 -6.22
CA GLN A 24 -14.02 -0.19 -6.02
C GLN A 24 -13.44 -0.44 -7.41
N SER A 25 -12.28 0.16 -7.67
CA SER A 25 -11.59 -0.04 -8.93
C SER A 25 -11.32 -1.53 -9.10
N ASP A 26 -11.83 -2.14 -10.17
CA ASP A 26 -11.58 -3.55 -10.54
C ASP A 26 -10.15 -3.78 -11.06
N ASP A 27 -9.25 -2.81 -10.89
CA ASP A 27 -7.86 -2.93 -11.32
C ASP A 27 -7.13 -3.98 -10.45
N PRO A 28 -6.72 -5.12 -11.02
CA PRO A 28 -6.07 -6.20 -10.28
C PRO A 28 -4.73 -5.78 -9.66
N ARG A 29 -4.13 -4.68 -10.13
CA ARG A 29 -2.90 -4.13 -9.55
C ARG A 29 -3.14 -3.55 -8.15
N LEU A 30 -4.38 -3.16 -7.83
CA LEU A 30 -4.79 -2.67 -6.51
C LEU A 30 -5.13 -3.80 -5.52
N ALA A 31 -5.14 -5.05 -5.98
CA ALA A 31 -5.31 -6.18 -5.09
C ALA A 31 -4.27 -6.16 -3.96
N GLU A 32 -4.64 -6.74 -2.83
CA GLU A 32 -3.76 -6.82 -1.68
C GLU A 32 -2.43 -7.50 -2.03
N ARG A 33 -1.33 -6.89 -1.61
CA ARG A 33 0.02 -7.45 -1.74
C ARG A 33 0.43 -8.04 -0.40
N SER A 34 0.69 -9.33 -0.38
CA SER A 34 1.05 -10.03 0.85
C SER A 34 2.06 -11.14 0.59
N LEU A 35 2.76 -11.52 1.65
CA LEU A 35 3.69 -12.64 1.68
C LEU A 35 3.40 -13.51 2.91
N GLY A 36 3.56 -14.82 2.78
CA GLY A 36 3.24 -15.79 3.82
C GLY A 36 1.92 -16.51 3.56
N ARG A 37 1.62 -17.44 4.43
CA ARG A 37 0.42 -18.30 4.32
C ARG A 37 -0.84 -17.49 4.58
N ALA A 38 -1.90 -17.75 3.83
CA ALA A 38 -3.20 -17.08 4.02
C ALA A 38 -3.84 -17.42 5.38
N ASP A 39 -3.54 -18.60 5.91
CA ASP A 39 -4.00 -19.12 7.20
C ASP A 39 -2.99 -18.92 8.35
N ALA A 40 -1.98 -18.07 8.18
CA ALA A 40 -1.06 -17.72 9.25
C ALA A 40 -1.83 -17.11 10.44
N PRO A 41 -1.47 -17.50 11.70
CA PRO A 41 -2.23 -17.09 12.89
C PRO A 41 -2.21 -15.58 13.14
N VAL A 42 -1.23 -14.87 12.60
CA VAL A 42 -1.09 -13.42 12.76
C VAL A 42 -0.96 -12.75 11.39
N THR A 43 -1.74 -11.69 11.17
CA THR A 43 -1.53 -10.77 10.07
C THR A 43 -0.79 -9.53 10.58
N ALA A 44 0.30 -9.18 9.92
CA ALA A 44 1.03 -7.93 10.13
C ALA A 44 0.90 -7.07 8.87
N ILE A 45 0.52 -5.80 9.03
CA ILE A 45 0.41 -4.83 7.93
C ILE A 45 1.56 -3.85 8.05
N GLU A 46 2.27 -3.60 6.97
CA GLU A 46 3.27 -2.54 6.87
C GLU A 46 2.74 -1.40 5.99
N TYR A 47 2.65 -0.20 6.53
CA TYR A 47 2.48 1.02 5.78
C TYR A 47 3.85 1.65 5.51
N PHE A 48 4.24 1.75 4.25
CA PHE A 48 5.58 2.17 3.88
C PHE A 48 5.63 3.13 2.69
N SER A 49 6.71 3.90 2.61
CA SER A 49 7.04 4.73 1.47
C SER A 49 8.41 4.33 0.90
N LEU A 50 8.49 4.23 -0.41
CA LEU A 50 9.73 3.84 -1.09
C LEU A 50 10.84 4.91 -0.99
N THR A 51 10.48 6.18 -0.72
CA THR A 51 11.45 7.25 -0.43
C THR A 51 11.73 7.45 1.07
N CYS A 52 11.13 6.66 1.95
CA CYS A 52 11.39 6.77 3.38
C CYS A 52 12.68 6.01 3.76
N SER A 53 13.67 6.70 4.34
CA SER A 53 14.94 6.11 4.79
C SER A 53 14.76 5.07 5.89
N HIS A 54 13.82 5.30 6.81
CA HIS A 54 13.52 4.33 7.88
C HIS A 54 12.86 3.05 7.33
N CYS A 55 12.03 3.16 6.28
CA CYS A 55 11.52 1.98 5.57
C CYS A 55 12.66 1.22 4.90
N GLY A 56 13.59 1.94 4.23
CA GLY A 56 14.78 1.34 3.65
C GLY A 56 15.64 0.62 4.68
N ALA A 57 15.89 1.24 5.84
CA ALA A 57 16.64 0.60 6.93
C ALA A 57 15.94 -0.69 7.42
N PHE A 58 14.63 -0.65 7.67
CA PHE A 58 13.88 -1.85 8.05
C PHE A 58 14.01 -2.95 7.00
N HIS A 59 13.82 -2.63 5.73
CA HIS A 59 13.87 -3.63 4.64
C HIS A 59 15.26 -4.20 4.40
N ARG A 60 16.33 -3.44 4.62
CA ARG A 60 17.71 -3.95 4.50
C ARG A 60 18.15 -4.77 5.71
N ASP A 61 17.83 -4.30 6.91
CA ASP A 61 18.46 -4.79 8.14
C ASP A 61 17.58 -5.75 8.95
N ILE A 62 16.26 -5.59 8.90
CA ILE A 62 15.31 -6.32 9.75
C ILE A 62 14.44 -7.29 8.95
N TRP A 63 13.90 -6.83 7.81
CA TRP A 63 12.98 -7.61 7.00
C TRP A 63 13.50 -9.00 6.58
N PRO A 64 14.77 -9.20 6.20
CA PRO A 64 15.26 -10.53 5.85
C PRO A 64 15.12 -11.55 7.00
N ARG A 65 15.26 -11.10 8.24
CA ARG A 65 15.06 -11.95 9.40
C ARG A 65 13.57 -12.19 9.68
N VAL A 66 12.74 -11.16 9.62
CA VAL A 66 11.27 -11.28 9.74
C VAL A 66 10.73 -12.24 8.70
N LYS A 67 11.15 -12.10 7.44
CA LYS A 67 10.74 -12.97 6.33
C LYS A 67 11.07 -14.43 6.63
N ARG A 68 12.33 -14.74 6.95
CA ARG A 68 12.79 -16.10 7.20
C ARG A 68 12.17 -16.72 8.46
N GLU A 69 12.18 -15.99 9.58
CA GLU A 69 11.87 -16.57 10.89
C GLU A 69 10.39 -16.49 11.27
N LEU A 70 9.61 -15.61 10.62
CA LEU A 70 8.21 -15.44 10.95
C LEU A 70 7.28 -15.74 9.77
N VAL A 71 7.59 -15.21 8.57
CA VAL A 71 6.71 -15.36 7.40
C VAL A 71 6.85 -16.74 6.77
N GLU A 72 8.07 -17.16 6.43
CA GLU A 72 8.35 -18.47 5.83
C GLU A 72 8.10 -19.61 6.83
N ALA A 73 8.26 -19.34 8.13
CA ALA A 73 7.87 -20.26 9.20
C ALA A 73 6.33 -20.37 9.39
N GLY A 74 5.53 -19.63 8.62
CA GLY A 74 4.07 -19.68 8.66
C GLY A 74 3.43 -19.01 9.89
N ARG A 75 4.21 -18.24 10.67
CA ARG A 75 3.73 -17.55 11.88
C ARG A 75 3.03 -16.24 11.56
N VAL A 76 3.40 -15.60 10.45
CA VAL A 76 2.92 -14.28 10.05
C VAL A 76 2.56 -14.27 8.57
N ARG A 77 1.43 -13.66 8.24
CA ARG A 77 1.12 -13.14 6.93
C ARG A 77 1.41 -11.65 6.89
N MET A 78 2.42 -11.25 6.11
CA MET A 78 2.79 -9.85 5.95
C MET A 78 1.98 -9.23 4.81
N VAL A 79 1.29 -8.13 5.08
CA VAL A 79 0.52 -7.35 4.11
C VAL A 79 1.22 -6.02 3.88
N PHE A 80 1.44 -5.67 2.62
CA PHE A 80 2.10 -4.43 2.21
C PHE A 80 1.08 -3.38 1.79
N ARG A 81 1.13 -2.19 2.40
CA ARG A 81 0.24 -1.06 2.12
C ARG A 81 1.07 0.15 1.68
N ASP A 82 0.83 0.59 0.45
CA ASP A 82 1.50 1.77 -0.09
C ASP A 82 1.12 3.02 0.69
N PHE A 83 2.14 3.75 1.11
CA PHE A 83 1.97 5.03 1.82
C PHE A 83 2.96 6.06 1.28
N PRO A 84 2.85 6.44 -0.02
CA PRO A 84 3.80 7.36 -0.63
C PRO A 84 3.81 8.71 0.08
N LEU A 85 5.03 9.21 0.38
CA LEU A 85 5.23 10.51 1.05
C LEU A 85 5.45 11.65 0.05
N ASP A 86 5.81 11.32 -1.19
CA ASP A 86 6.09 12.27 -2.27
C ASP A 86 5.76 11.68 -3.65
N GLN A 87 5.91 12.51 -4.69
CA GLN A 87 5.60 12.13 -6.07
C GLN A 87 6.50 11.01 -6.60
N VAL A 88 7.77 11.02 -6.23
CA VAL A 88 8.72 9.97 -6.67
C VAL A 88 8.32 8.62 -6.09
N SER A 89 8.03 8.60 -4.79
CA SER A 89 7.51 7.40 -4.11
C SER A 89 6.22 6.91 -4.75
N LEU A 90 5.26 7.83 -5.03
CA LEU A 90 4.00 7.47 -5.66
C LEU A 90 4.21 6.78 -7.01
N ARG A 91 5.08 7.32 -7.86
CA ARG A 91 5.41 6.71 -9.17
C ARG A 91 6.15 5.37 -9.00
N ALA A 92 7.04 5.26 -8.04
CA ALA A 92 7.72 4.01 -7.74
C ALA A 92 6.74 2.92 -7.25
N HIS A 93 5.75 3.28 -6.43
CA HIS A 93 4.67 2.36 -6.03
C HIS A 93 3.82 1.93 -7.22
N ALA A 94 3.48 2.84 -8.14
CA ALA A 94 2.74 2.49 -9.35
C ALA A 94 3.51 1.47 -10.23
N VAL A 95 4.82 1.65 -10.37
CA VAL A 95 5.69 0.67 -11.05
C VAL A 95 5.70 -0.66 -10.31
N ALA A 96 5.88 -0.65 -8.98
CA ALA A 96 5.88 -1.87 -8.17
C ALA A 96 4.57 -2.66 -8.31
N ARG A 97 3.43 -1.97 -8.26
CA ARG A 97 2.12 -2.59 -8.43
C ARG A 97 1.86 -3.14 -9.83
N SER A 98 2.59 -2.68 -10.84
CA SER A 98 2.51 -3.16 -12.20
C SER A 98 3.27 -4.48 -12.44
N PHE A 99 4.01 -4.97 -11.45
CA PHE A 99 4.52 -6.33 -11.45
C PHE A 99 3.44 -7.34 -11.03
N PRO A 100 3.54 -8.61 -11.47
CA PRO A 100 2.77 -9.72 -10.91
C PRO A 100 2.92 -9.79 -9.39
N ALA A 101 1.92 -10.34 -8.69
CA ALA A 101 1.87 -10.33 -7.23
C ALA A 101 3.12 -10.97 -6.58
N GLU A 102 3.59 -12.07 -7.14
CA GLU A 102 4.76 -12.81 -6.68
C GLU A 102 6.10 -12.07 -6.90
N ARG A 103 6.11 -11.05 -7.77
CA ARG A 103 7.29 -10.21 -8.05
C ARG A 103 7.25 -8.87 -7.32
N TYR A 104 6.14 -8.53 -6.69
CA TYR A 104 5.97 -7.25 -6.00
C TYR A 104 6.99 -7.07 -4.87
N GLU A 105 7.01 -7.99 -3.90
CA GLU A 105 7.93 -7.88 -2.75
C GLU A 105 9.40 -7.94 -3.18
N PRO A 106 9.84 -8.86 -4.05
CA PRO A 106 11.21 -8.84 -4.56
C PRO A 106 11.61 -7.52 -5.23
N PHE A 107 10.70 -6.88 -5.98
CA PHE A 107 10.97 -5.58 -6.59
C PHE A 107 11.04 -4.46 -5.56
N VAL A 108 10.13 -4.42 -4.59
CA VAL A 108 10.17 -3.47 -3.46
C VAL A 108 11.49 -3.60 -2.69
N SER A 109 11.91 -4.82 -2.38
CA SER A 109 13.20 -5.10 -1.72
C SER A 109 14.39 -4.61 -2.55
N ALA A 110 14.36 -4.80 -3.89
CA ALA A 110 15.41 -4.29 -4.78
C ALA A 110 15.47 -2.75 -4.80
N LEU A 111 14.30 -2.09 -4.78
CA LEU A 111 14.24 -0.63 -4.66
C LEU A 111 14.85 -0.14 -3.35
N PHE A 112 14.52 -0.77 -2.21
CA PHE A 112 15.11 -0.41 -0.92
C PHE A 112 16.60 -0.69 -0.83
N ALA A 113 17.07 -1.79 -1.40
CA ALA A 113 18.50 -2.10 -1.45
C ALA A 113 19.31 -1.06 -2.26
N ALA A 114 18.69 -0.45 -3.26
CA ALA A 114 19.30 0.58 -4.10
C ALA A 114 18.89 2.02 -3.74
N GLN A 115 18.17 2.21 -2.62
CA GLN A 115 17.50 3.48 -2.29
C GLN A 115 18.44 4.70 -2.34
N ASP A 116 19.66 4.57 -1.84
CA ASP A 116 20.65 5.66 -1.86
C ASP A 116 20.98 6.15 -3.27
N ARG A 117 20.94 5.26 -4.26
CA ARG A 117 21.28 5.60 -5.64
C ARG A 117 20.13 6.28 -6.36
N TRP A 118 18.92 5.80 -6.20
CA TRP A 118 17.77 6.28 -6.97
C TRP A 118 16.95 7.34 -6.24
N ALA A 119 16.95 7.37 -4.89
CA ALA A 119 16.14 8.30 -4.12
C ALA A 119 16.95 9.52 -3.63
N TYR A 120 18.22 9.34 -3.24
CA TYR A 120 18.96 10.35 -2.50
C TYR A 120 20.21 10.87 -3.20
N ALA A 121 20.69 10.23 -4.28
CA ALA A 121 21.87 10.71 -4.97
C ALA A 121 21.64 12.13 -5.53
N ARG A 122 22.63 12.99 -5.39
CA ARG A 122 22.54 14.39 -5.86
C ARG A 122 22.36 14.42 -7.38
N GLY A 123 21.36 15.16 -7.86
CA GLY A 123 21.09 15.33 -9.29
C GLY A 123 20.59 14.07 -10.00
N VAL A 124 20.07 13.10 -9.24
CA VAL A 124 19.60 11.84 -9.78
C VAL A 124 18.35 12.02 -10.66
N ASP A 125 18.33 11.33 -11.79
CA ASP A 125 17.10 11.08 -12.53
C ASP A 125 16.41 9.86 -11.91
N HIS A 126 15.48 10.12 -11.01
CA HIS A 126 14.74 9.08 -10.29
C HIS A 126 14.08 8.08 -11.24
N LYS A 127 13.45 8.58 -12.31
CA LYS A 127 12.78 7.72 -13.30
C LYS A 127 13.76 6.78 -14.00
N ALA A 128 14.88 7.32 -14.45
CA ALA A 128 15.88 6.51 -15.14
C ALA A 128 16.50 5.44 -14.22
N GLU A 129 16.81 5.78 -12.97
CA GLU A 129 17.39 4.82 -12.03
C GLU A 129 16.39 3.73 -11.62
N ILE A 130 15.14 4.08 -11.34
CA ILE A 130 14.08 3.08 -11.06
C ILE A 130 13.84 2.20 -12.30
N GLY A 131 13.90 2.79 -13.52
CA GLY A 131 13.77 2.05 -14.77
C GLY A 131 14.84 0.98 -14.96
N LYS A 132 16.10 1.27 -14.56
CA LYS A 132 17.19 0.26 -14.58
C LYS A 132 16.89 -0.90 -13.64
N ILE A 133 16.37 -0.63 -12.44
CA ILE A 133 16.01 -1.67 -11.47
C ILE A 133 14.81 -2.49 -11.99
N ALA A 134 13.82 -1.83 -12.57
CA ALA A 134 12.66 -2.49 -13.18
C ALA A 134 13.07 -3.40 -14.36
N ALA A 135 14.01 -2.95 -15.21
CA ALA A 135 14.55 -3.73 -16.30
C ALA A 135 15.30 -4.99 -15.79
N MET A 136 16.12 -4.86 -14.75
CA MET A 136 16.77 -6.02 -14.09
C MET A 136 15.74 -6.99 -13.49
N ALA A 137 14.61 -6.47 -13.02
CA ALA A 137 13.49 -7.28 -12.56
C ALA A 137 12.62 -7.82 -13.72
N GLY A 138 12.98 -7.58 -14.98
CA GLY A 138 12.31 -8.12 -16.16
C GLY A 138 11.11 -7.33 -16.68
N MET A 139 10.97 -6.06 -16.30
CA MET A 139 9.97 -5.15 -16.88
C MET A 139 10.55 -4.46 -18.12
N GLY A 140 9.89 -4.62 -19.27
CA GLY A 140 10.29 -3.93 -20.51
C GLY A 140 10.08 -2.41 -20.40
N ALA A 141 10.82 -1.66 -21.23
CA ALA A 141 10.80 -0.19 -21.20
C ALA A 141 9.41 0.42 -21.42
N ASP A 142 8.63 -0.13 -22.34
CA ASP A 142 7.27 0.36 -22.64
C ASP A 142 6.32 0.13 -21.45
N ALA A 143 6.39 -1.06 -20.82
CA ALA A 143 5.60 -1.37 -19.63
C ALA A 143 5.99 -0.47 -18.44
N PHE A 144 7.29 -0.22 -18.27
CA PHE A 144 7.78 0.72 -17.26
C PHE A 144 7.27 2.14 -17.49
N ASN A 145 7.38 2.66 -18.74
CA ASN A 145 6.91 4.00 -19.05
C ASN A 145 5.40 4.14 -18.88
N ALA A 146 4.63 3.13 -19.26
CA ALA A 146 3.19 3.10 -19.04
C ALA A 146 2.84 3.11 -17.54
N ALA A 147 3.49 2.26 -16.74
CA ALA A 147 3.30 2.21 -15.29
C ALA A 147 3.69 3.52 -14.58
N TRP A 148 4.80 4.12 -15.00
CA TRP A 148 5.28 5.41 -14.46
C TRP A 148 4.32 6.56 -14.74
N ALA A 149 3.68 6.58 -15.92
CA ALA A 149 2.78 7.63 -16.36
C ALA A 149 1.30 7.39 -15.98
N ASP A 150 0.98 6.28 -15.33
CA ASP A 150 -0.40 5.88 -15.00
C ASP A 150 -0.99 6.73 -13.87
N ASP A 151 -1.65 7.82 -14.23
CA ASP A 151 -2.30 8.73 -13.30
C ASP A 151 -3.54 8.12 -12.63
N ALA A 152 -4.20 7.15 -13.29
CA ALA A 152 -5.35 6.48 -12.70
C ALA A 152 -4.92 5.57 -11.55
N LEU A 153 -3.88 4.75 -11.76
CA LEU A 153 -3.28 3.93 -10.73
C LEU A 153 -2.71 4.79 -9.59
N ALA A 154 -2.02 5.90 -9.91
CA ALA A 154 -1.48 6.80 -8.90
C ALA A 154 -2.58 7.40 -8.01
N ARG A 155 -3.71 7.83 -8.57
CA ARG A 155 -4.87 8.30 -7.77
C ARG A 155 -5.43 7.21 -6.89
N ALA A 156 -5.59 6.00 -7.40
CA ALA A 156 -6.11 4.88 -6.62
C ALA A 156 -5.17 4.49 -5.44
N ILE A 157 -3.85 4.58 -5.63
CA ILE A 157 -2.87 4.40 -4.55
C ILE A 157 -3.04 5.48 -3.47
N LEU A 158 -3.26 6.75 -3.85
CA LEU A 158 -3.50 7.82 -2.89
C LEU A 158 -4.83 7.63 -2.13
N GLU A 159 -5.87 7.16 -2.80
CA GLU A 159 -7.15 6.81 -2.14
C GLU A 159 -6.97 5.67 -1.15
N ALA A 160 -6.20 4.63 -1.52
CA ALA A 160 -5.87 3.52 -0.62
C ALA A 160 -5.05 3.99 0.59
N ARG A 161 -4.09 4.93 0.38
CA ARG A 161 -3.36 5.58 1.46
C ARG A 161 -4.29 6.30 2.43
N GLN A 162 -5.23 7.13 1.92
CA GLN A 162 -6.20 7.85 2.75
C GLN A 162 -7.08 6.91 3.58
N LYS A 163 -7.49 5.77 3.00
CA LYS A 163 -8.21 4.73 3.75
C LYS A 163 -7.37 4.18 4.90
N GLY A 164 -6.10 3.88 4.66
CA GLY A 164 -5.18 3.39 5.69
C GLY A 164 -4.93 4.43 6.80
N GLU A 165 -4.83 5.73 6.44
CA GLU A 165 -4.75 6.82 7.41
C GLU A 165 -6.00 6.86 8.31
N ALA A 166 -7.18 6.74 7.74
CA ALA A 166 -8.44 6.78 8.48
C ALA A 166 -8.64 5.53 9.35
N GLU A 167 -8.32 4.34 8.82
CA GLU A 167 -8.55 3.05 9.47
C GLU A 167 -7.59 2.83 10.66
N HIS A 168 -6.30 3.08 10.47
CA HIS A 168 -5.27 2.80 11.47
C HIS A 168 -4.59 4.05 12.02
N GLN A 169 -5.07 5.25 11.66
CA GLN A 169 -4.49 6.53 12.10
C GLN A 169 -2.97 6.60 11.81
N VAL A 170 -2.56 6.15 10.62
CA VAL A 170 -1.17 6.16 10.21
C VAL A 170 -0.76 7.59 9.88
N SER A 171 0.30 8.07 10.52
CA SER A 171 0.83 9.44 10.31
C SER A 171 2.30 9.48 9.91
N ALA A 172 2.97 8.33 9.90
CA ALA A 172 4.38 8.19 9.59
C ALA A 172 4.69 6.81 9.01
N THR A 173 5.86 6.70 8.34
CA THR A 173 6.35 5.44 7.78
C THR A 173 7.74 5.08 8.30
N PRO A 174 8.05 3.79 8.46
CA PRO A 174 7.11 2.69 8.42
C PRO A 174 6.18 2.69 9.63
N THR A 175 4.96 2.19 9.47
CA THR A 175 4.07 1.87 10.60
C THR A 175 3.58 0.45 10.39
N PHE A 176 3.71 -0.37 11.43
CA PHE A 176 3.23 -1.74 11.42
C PHE A 176 1.95 -1.86 12.25
N ILE A 177 0.99 -2.65 11.77
CA ILE A 177 -0.16 -3.09 12.53
C ILE A 177 -0.01 -4.59 12.71
N VAL A 178 0.14 -5.05 13.95
CA VAL A 178 0.29 -6.47 14.28
C VAL A 178 -0.82 -6.86 15.25
N GLY A 179 -1.81 -7.60 14.74
CA GLY A 179 -3.05 -7.78 15.48
C GLY A 179 -3.73 -6.42 15.77
N THR A 180 -3.87 -6.06 17.04
CA THR A 180 -4.41 -4.75 17.46
C THR A 180 -3.33 -3.71 17.78
N GLN A 181 -2.05 -4.08 17.73
CA GLN A 181 -0.96 -3.17 18.08
C GLN A 181 -0.53 -2.32 16.90
N LYS A 182 -0.39 -1.01 17.12
CA LYS A 182 0.24 -0.07 16.19
C LYS A 182 1.67 0.22 16.62
N LEU A 183 2.63 -0.07 15.75
CA LEU A 183 4.06 0.04 16.00
C LEU A 183 4.68 1.00 14.98
N PRO A 184 4.87 2.28 15.33
CA PRO A 184 5.49 3.24 14.41
C PRO A 184 7.01 3.12 14.40
N GLY A 185 7.60 3.43 13.24
CA GLY A 185 9.05 3.47 13.02
C GLY A 185 9.67 2.12 12.64
N ALA A 186 10.96 2.16 12.29
CA ALA A 186 11.75 0.98 11.99
C ALA A 186 12.07 0.24 13.30
N ILE A 187 11.17 -0.62 13.73
CA ILE A 187 11.29 -1.38 14.97
C ILE A 187 12.28 -2.55 14.82
N PRO A 188 13.06 -2.88 15.85
CA PRO A 188 13.97 -4.02 15.82
C PRO A 188 13.20 -5.35 15.78
N PHE A 189 13.87 -6.40 15.29
CA PHE A 189 13.27 -7.73 15.14
C PHE A 189 12.61 -8.24 16.41
N ASP A 190 13.28 -8.13 17.55
CA ASP A 190 12.78 -8.68 18.82
C ASP A 190 11.46 -8.01 19.25
N ARG A 191 11.30 -6.72 18.96
CA ARG A 191 10.05 -6.00 19.21
C ARG A 191 8.94 -6.46 18.25
N PHE A 192 9.29 -6.67 16.97
CA PHE A 192 8.34 -7.20 15.99
C PHE A 192 7.90 -8.62 16.40
N GLU A 193 8.84 -9.50 16.75
CA GLU A 193 8.53 -10.86 17.19
C GLU A 193 7.69 -10.89 18.47
N ALA A 194 7.98 -10.02 19.44
CA ALA A 194 7.18 -9.89 20.66
C ALA A 194 5.71 -9.55 20.33
N ALA A 195 5.49 -8.58 19.44
CA ALA A 195 4.14 -8.22 19.01
C ALA A 195 3.43 -9.38 18.30
N VAL A 196 4.13 -10.14 17.47
CA VAL A 196 3.57 -11.34 16.83
C VAL A 196 3.18 -12.39 17.87
N ARG A 197 4.03 -12.64 18.86
CA ARG A 197 3.75 -13.59 19.93
C ARG A 197 2.51 -13.17 20.75
N GLU A 198 2.37 -11.89 21.06
CA GLU A 198 1.22 -11.36 21.79
C GLU A 198 -0.08 -11.41 20.96
N ALA A 199 0.02 -11.25 19.65
CA ALA A 199 -1.13 -11.31 18.74
C ALA A 199 -1.53 -12.75 18.37
N THR A 200 -0.69 -13.75 18.67
CA THR A 200 -0.99 -15.16 18.37
C THR A 200 -2.12 -15.66 19.25
N PRO A 201 -3.23 -16.18 18.68
CA PRO A 201 -4.30 -16.80 19.46
C PRO A 201 -3.78 -17.94 20.35
N ARG A 202 -4.32 -18.06 21.56
CA ARG A 202 -4.01 -19.15 22.50
C ARG A 202 -4.80 -20.39 22.17
#